data_22a13539d786b655ccbb8d427d9bc1ea
#
_entry.id   22a13539d786b655ccbb8d427d9bc1ea
#
_cell.length_a   1.000
_cell.length_b   1.000
_cell.length_c   1.000
_cell.angle_alpha   90.00
_cell.angle_beta   90.00
_cell.angle_gamma   90.00
#
_symmetry.space_group_name_H-M   'P 1'
#
loop_
_entity.id
_entity.type
_entity.pdbx_description
1 polymer ?
#
loop_
_entity_poly.entity_id
_entity_poly.type
_entity_poly.pdbx_seq_one_letter_code
_entity_poly.pdbx_strand_id
1 'polypeptide(L)'
;MLSLLDSQVRHEPNQGNVRIGNEKFTEFMQTMDESYEETLTDLVFFSSSDDTRVAAEFMVNGVYKQAEEGMPPAYGQTYILPAGAFLEVKEGKITRVTTYYNLPLWIKLV
;
A
#
# COMPACT_ATOMS: atom_id res chain seq x y z
N MET A 1 -9.05 3.27 -9.88
CA MET A 1 -7.83 3.74 -9.18
C MET A 1 -6.64 3.90 -10.12
N LEU A 2 -6.32 2.90 -10.94
CA LEU A 2 -5.17 2.99 -11.86
C LEU A 2 -5.26 4.15 -12.83
N SER A 3 -6.47 4.54 -13.23
CA SER A 3 -6.70 5.71 -14.11
C SER A 3 -6.30 7.05 -13.50
N LEU A 4 -6.17 7.11 -12.16
CA LEU A 4 -5.75 8.31 -11.44
C LEU A 4 -4.23 8.41 -11.29
N LEU A 5 -3.49 7.34 -11.63
CA LEU A 5 -2.05 7.32 -11.51
C LEU A 5 -1.38 7.97 -12.72
N ASP A 6 -0.36 8.79 -12.44
CA ASP A 6 0.53 9.28 -13.49
C ASP A 6 1.29 8.10 -14.10
N SER A 7 1.63 8.18 -15.41
CA SER A 7 2.36 7.12 -16.10
C SER A 7 3.74 6.85 -15.46
N GLN A 8 4.31 7.83 -14.79
CA GLN A 8 5.61 7.76 -14.12
C GLN A 8 5.46 7.78 -12.59
N VAL A 9 4.34 7.28 -12.06
CA VAL A 9 4.07 7.28 -10.63
C VAL A 9 5.21 6.62 -9.86
N ARG A 10 5.63 7.25 -8.77
CA ARG A 10 6.66 6.74 -7.87
C ARG A 10 5.99 6.02 -6.71
N HIS A 11 6.25 4.72 -6.59
CA HIS A 11 5.73 3.90 -5.52
C HIS A 11 6.83 3.57 -4.52
N GLU A 12 6.67 4.03 -3.29
CA GLU A 12 7.63 3.87 -2.20
C GLU A 12 6.97 3.07 -1.07
N PRO A 13 7.09 1.73 -1.06
CA PRO A 13 6.45 0.92 -0.02
C PRO A 13 7.13 1.04 1.34
N ASN A 14 8.27 1.70 1.42
CA ASN A 14 9.06 1.95 2.64
C ASN A 14 9.58 0.68 3.34
N GLN A 15 9.31 -0.49 2.79
CA GLN A 15 9.81 -1.78 3.25
C GLN A 15 10.51 -2.54 2.12
N GLY A 16 10.80 -1.86 1.01
CA GLY A 16 11.42 -2.47 -0.16
C GLY A 16 11.88 -1.42 -1.16
N ASN A 17 12.09 -1.85 -2.39
CA ASN A 17 12.60 -1.00 -3.46
C ASN A 17 11.54 -0.02 -3.96
N VAL A 18 11.99 1.16 -4.36
CA VAL A 18 11.15 2.14 -5.05
C VAL A 18 10.84 1.62 -6.46
N ARG A 19 9.59 1.75 -6.86
CA ARG A 19 9.12 1.39 -8.20
C ARG A 19 8.66 2.65 -8.92
N ILE A 20 9.00 2.75 -10.21
CA ILE A 20 8.60 3.90 -11.03
C ILE A 20 7.79 3.39 -12.22
N GLY A 21 6.65 4.06 -12.48
CA GLY A 21 5.77 3.77 -13.59
C GLY A 21 4.54 2.95 -13.19
N ASN A 22 3.45 3.17 -13.92
CA ASN A 22 2.18 2.50 -13.61
C ASN A 22 2.20 1.00 -13.93
N GLU A 23 3.07 0.54 -14.84
CA GLU A 23 3.25 -0.90 -15.08
C GLU A 23 3.80 -1.61 -13.84
N LYS A 24 4.84 -1.03 -13.22
CA LYS A 24 5.43 -1.57 -12.00
C LYS A 24 4.44 -1.55 -10.85
N PHE A 25 3.64 -0.50 -10.76
CA PHE A 25 2.59 -0.41 -9.75
C PHE A 25 1.52 -1.49 -9.95
N THR A 26 1.13 -1.72 -11.21
CA THR A 26 0.14 -2.76 -11.56
C THR A 26 0.66 -4.15 -11.20
N GLU A 27 1.91 -4.46 -11.53
CA GLU A 27 2.55 -5.73 -11.15
C GLU A 27 2.54 -5.93 -9.63
N PHE A 28 2.86 -4.87 -8.88
CA PHE A 28 2.83 -4.91 -7.43
C PHE A 28 1.43 -5.23 -6.90
N MET A 29 0.40 -4.58 -7.44
CA MET A 29 -0.99 -4.81 -7.03
C MET A 29 -1.43 -6.24 -7.32
N GLN A 30 -1.01 -6.82 -8.46
CA GLN A 30 -1.30 -8.21 -8.80
C GLN A 30 -0.65 -9.17 -7.80
N THR A 31 0.61 -8.93 -7.44
CA THR A 31 1.30 -9.72 -6.41
C THR A 31 0.59 -9.64 -5.06
N MET A 32 0.14 -8.45 -4.68
CA MET A 32 -0.62 -8.25 -3.44
C MET A 32 -1.94 -9.02 -3.47
N ASP A 33 -2.66 -8.99 -4.57
CA ASP A 33 -3.92 -9.72 -4.71
C ASP A 33 -3.74 -11.25 -4.60
N GLU A 34 -2.62 -11.77 -5.08
CA GLU A 34 -2.30 -13.20 -4.98
C GLU A 34 -1.97 -13.61 -3.55
N SER A 35 -1.22 -12.80 -2.83
CA SER A 35 -0.70 -13.13 -1.49
C SER A 35 -1.62 -12.71 -0.36
N TYR A 36 -2.39 -11.65 -0.55
CA TYR A 36 -3.19 -11.04 0.52
C TYR A 36 -4.60 -10.71 0.07
N GLU A 37 -5.54 -10.83 0.99
CA GLU A 37 -6.89 -10.30 0.82
C GLU A 37 -7.09 -9.24 1.90
N GLU A 38 -7.09 -7.96 1.53
CA GLU A 38 -7.09 -6.86 2.48
C GLU A 38 -8.26 -5.92 2.30
N THR A 39 -8.82 -5.50 3.44
CA THR A 39 -9.87 -4.47 3.51
C THR A 39 -9.37 -3.36 4.42
N LEU A 40 -9.48 -2.12 3.97
CA LEU A 40 -9.12 -0.95 4.75
C LEU A 40 -10.33 -0.44 5.51
N THR A 41 -10.14 -0.18 6.81
CA THR A 41 -11.18 0.38 7.68
C THR A 41 -10.64 1.58 8.44
N ASP A 42 -11.55 2.34 9.07
CA ASP A 42 -11.19 3.51 9.87
C ASP A 42 -10.38 4.55 9.07
N LEU A 43 -10.75 4.75 7.81
CA LEU A 43 -10.05 5.67 6.91
C LEU A 43 -10.27 7.11 7.32
N VAL A 44 -9.16 7.84 7.53
CA VAL A 44 -9.16 9.29 7.78
C VAL A 44 -8.20 9.93 6.80
N PHE A 45 -8.64 10.96 6.10
CA PHE A 45 -7.85 11.66 5.08
C PHE A 45 -7.49 13.07 5.54
N PHE A 46 -6.27 13.49 5.21
CA PHE A 46 -5.75 14.81 5.46
C PHE A 46 -5.16 15.36 4.17
N SER A 47 -5.38 16.63 3.88
CA SER A 47 -4.78 17.25 2.70
C SER A 47 -3.99 18.51 3.09
N SER A 48 -2.95 18.80 2.30
CA SER A 48 -2.21 20.05 2.45
C SER A 48 -3.07 21.24 2.00
N SER A 49 -2.66 22.46 2.41
CA SER A 49 -3.42 23.67 2.09
C SER A 49 -3.56 23.94 0.59
N ASP A 50 -2.61 23.46 -0.22
CA ASP A 50 -2.64 23.62 -1.68
C ASP A 50 -3.19 22.37 -2.42
N ASP A 51 -3.64 21.36 -1.67
CA ASP A 51 -4.19 20.10 -2.19
C ASP A 51 -3.23 19.29 -3.08
N THR A 52 -1.92 19.52 -2.96
CA THR A 52 -0.91 18.73 -3.70
C THR A 52 -0.46 17.48 -2.94
N ARG A 53 -0.77 17.41 -1.65
CA ARG A 53 -0.38 16.32 -0.75
C ARG A 53 -1.58 15.81 0.00
N VAL A 54 -1.71 14.48 0.05
CA VAL A 54 -2.77 13.81 0.81
C VAL A 54 -2.14 12.74 1.68
N ALA A 55 -2.58 12.68 2.94
CA ALA A 55 -2.22 11.61 3.85
C ALA A 55 -3.47 10.82 4.22
N ALA A 56 -3.34 9.52 4.40
CA ALA A 56 -4.42 8.66 4.88
C ALA A 56 -3.92 7.81 6.04
N GLU A 57 -4.77 7.70 7.06
CA GLU A 57 -4.55 6.80 8.20
C GLU A 57 -5.65 5.76 8.17
N PHE A 58 -5.32 4.50 8.37
CA PHE A 58 -6.30 3.42 8.29
C PHE A 58 -5.83 2.16 9.01
N MET A 59 -6.77 1.24 9.20
CA MET A 59 -6.48 -0.11 9.66
C MET A 59 -6.54 -1.05 8.46
N VAL A 60 -5.58 -1.98 8.38
CA VAL A 60 -5.56 -3.03 7.38
C VAL A 60 -6.07 -4.30 8.02
N ASN A 61 -7.18 -4.83 7.48
CA ASN A 61 -7.77 -6.11 7.88
C ASN A 61 -7.49 -7.10 6.77
N GLY A 62 -6.67 -8.10 7.02
CA GLY A 62 -6.19 -8.95 5.96
C GLY A 62 -6.22 -10.44 6.26
N VAL A 63 -6.12 -11.21 5.18
CA VAL A 63 -5.92 -12.65 5.19
C VAL A 63 -4.67 -12.95 4.38
N TYR A 64 -3.75 -13.70 4.98
CA TYR A 64 -2.50 -14.10 4.33
C TYR A 64 -2.73 -15.41 3.56
N LYS A 65 -2.86 -15.30 2.24
CA LYS A 65 -3.26 -16.42 1.38
C LYS A 65 -2.08 -17.23 0.84
N GLN A 66 -1.02 -16.54 0.40
CA GLN A 66 0.12 -17.15 -0.24
C GLN A 66 1.40 -16.47 0.23
N ALA A 67 2.38 -17.27 0.65
CA ALA A 67 3.63 -16.73 1.15
C ALA A 67 4.46 -16.09 0.03
N GLU A 68 5.04 -14.93 0.34
CA GLU A 68 6.07 -14.31 -0.49
C GLU A 68 7.44 -14.86 -0.07
N GLU A 69 8.39 -14.84 -1.02
CA GLU A 69 9.75 -15.29 -0.76
C GLU A 69 10.38 -14.55 0.44
N GLY A 70 10.96 -15.32 1.36
CA GLY A 70 11.59 -14.78 2.56
C GLY A 70 10.62 -14.41 3.69
N MET A 71 9.33 -14.68 3.52
CA MET A 71 8.28 -14.38 4.50
C MET A 71 7.80 -15.65 5.21
N PRO A 72 7.07 -15.51 6.34
CA PRO A 72 6.50 -16.67 7.03
C PRO A 72 5.58 -17.49 6.13
N PRO A 73 5.34 -18.78 6.42
CA PRO A 73 4.41 -19.58 5.65
C PRO A 73 2.98 -19.04 5.77
N ALA A 74 2.21 -19.16 4.67
CA ALA A 74 0.83 -18.71 4.62
C ALA A 74 -0.14 -19.90 4.69
N TYR A 75 -1.14 -19.81 5.56
CA TYR A 75 -2.19 -20.80 5.72
C TYR A 75 -3.55 -20.17 6.05
N GLY A 76 -3.77 -18.94 5.59
CA GLY A 76 -5.02 -18.23 5.81
C GLY A 76 -5.07 -17.44 7.12
N GLN A 77 -3.94 -17.08 7.71
CA GLN A 77 -3.89 -16.28 8.93
C GLN A 77 -4.54 -14.93 8.70
N THR A 78 -5.31 -14.48 9.67
CA THR A 78 -5.88 -13.13 9.64
C THR A 78 -5.01 -12.17 10.45
N TYR A 79 -5.03 -10.90 10.07
CA TYR A 79 -4.30 -9.87 10.78
C TYR A 79 -5.04 -8.53 10.70
N ILE A 80 -4.81 -7.70 11.71
CA ILE A 80 -5.30 -6.32 11.73
C ILE A 80 -4.12 -5.47 12.22
N LEU A 81 -3.71 -4.49 11.41
CA LEU A 81 -2.63 -3.58 11.80
C LEU A 81 -2.87 -2.17 11.30
N PRO A 82 -2.35 -1.16 12.02
CA PRO A 82 -2.43 0.22 11.56
C PRO A 82 -1.43 0.48 10.44
N ALA A 83 -1.82 1.35 9.51
CA ALA A 83 -0.96 1.76 8.41
C ALA A 83 -1.29 3.18 7.97
N GLY A 84 -0.45 3.74 7.13
CA GLY A 84 -0.66 5.04 6.57
C GLY A 84 -0.07 5.15 5.18
N ALA A 85 -0.60 6.08 4.40
CA ALA A 85 -0.10 6.35 3.06
C ALA A 85 -0.03 7.85 2.82
N PHE A 86 0.96 8.25 2.03
CA PHE A 86 1.17 9.64 1.65
C PHE A 86 1.20 9.71 0.13
N LEU A 87 0.39 10.63 -0.42
CA LEU A 87 0.24 10.79 -1.86
C LEU A 87 0.70 12.18 -2.29
N GLU A 88 1.34 12.27 -3.44
CA GLU A 88 1.52 13.53 -4.16
C GLU A 88 0.60 13.53 -5.36
N VAL A 89 -0.07 14.66 -5.59
CA VAL A 89 -1.03 14.85 -6.68
C VAL A 89 -0.60 16.04 -7.52
N LYS A 90 -0.58 15.85 -8.84
CA LYS A 90 -0.26 16.90 -9.78
C LYS A 90 -1.20 16.79 -10.99
N GLU A 91 -1.88 17.90 -11.32
CA GLU A 91 -2.79 17.98 -12.47
C GLU A 91 -3.85 16.85 -12.48
N GLY A 92 -4.40 16.54 -11.31
CA GLY A 92 -5.42 15.52 -11.18
C GLY A 92 -4.90 14.08 -11.21
N LYS A 93 -3.57 13.88 -11.22
CA LYS A 93 -2.95 12.54 -11.22
C LYS A 93 -2.09 12.34 -9.99
N ILE A 94 -2.06 11.09 -9.51
CA ILE A 94 -1.21 10.70 -8.39
C ILE A 94 0.19 10.44 -8.93
N THR A 95 1.17 11.21 -8.47
CA THR A 95 2.56 11.12 -8.94
C THR A 95 3.46 10.36 -7.98
N ARG A 96 3.05 10.22 -6.70
CA ARG A 96 3.79 9.44 -5.72
C ARG A 96 2.82 8.78 -4.76
N VAL A 97 3.12 7.53 -4.40
CA VAL A 97 2.44 6.79 -3.33
C VAL A 97 3.51 6.25 -2.39
N THR A 98 3.49 6.68 -1.13
CA THR A 98 4.39 6.19 -0.09
C THR A 98 3.55 5.51 0.98
N THR A 99 3.84 4.25 1.27
CA THR A 99 3.08 3.46 2.25
C THR A 99 3.95 3.14 3.46
N TYR A 100 3.40 3.31 4.64
CA TYR A 100 4.06 2.97 5.91
C TYR A 100 3.25 1.94 6.66
N TYR A 101 3.92 0.89 7.10
CA TYR A 101 3.33 -0.10 8.01
C TYR A 101 4.44 -0.78 8.81
N ASN A 102 4.06 -1.43 9.90
CA ASN A 102 5.00 -2.07 10.79
C ASN A 102 5.19 -3.54 10.38
N LEU A 103 6.22 -3.81 9.57
CA LEU A 103 6.50 -5.16 9.10
C LEU A 103 6.82 -6.14 10.24
N PRO A 104 7.64 -5.79 11.25
CA PRO A 104 7.86 -6.68 12.38
C PRO A 104 6.57 -7.06 13.12
N LEU A 105 5.63 -6.13 13.27
CA LEU A 105 4.33 -6.41 13.86
C LEU A 105 3.53 -7.39 12.99
N TRP A 106 3.50 -7.16 11.67
CA TRP A 106 2.81 -8.06 10.75
C TRP A 106 3.35 -9.49 10.85
N ILE A 107 4.67 -9.65 10.87
CA ILE A 107 5.33 -10.95 11.02
C ILE A 107 4.90 -11.63 12.32
N LYS A 108 4.74 -10.87 13.39
CA LYS A 108 4.26 -11.39 14.68
C LYS A 108 2.79 -11.85 14.64
N LEU A 109 1.97 -11.16 13.85
CA LEU A 109 0.52 -11.44 13.77
C LEU A 109 0.23 -12.66 12.91
N VAL A 110 1.06 -12.98 11.98
CA VAL A 110 0.90 -14.14 11.11
C VAL A 110 1.86 -15.27 11.52
#